data_757ed03e21567e40b95be69f5ce53e78
#
_entry.id   757ed03e21567e40b95be69f5ce53e78
#
_cell.length_a   1.000
_cell.length_b   1.000
_cell.length_c   1.000
_cell.angle_alpha   90.00
_cell.angle_beta   90.00
_cell.angle_gamma   90.00
#
_symmetry.space_group_name_H-M   'P 1'
#
loop_
_entity.id
_entity.type
_entity.pdbx_description
1 polymer ?
#
loop_
_entity_poly.entity_id
_entity_poly.type
_entity_poly.pdbx_seq_one_letter_code
_entity_poly.pdbx_strand_id
1 'polypeptide(L)'
;MIMDGNGRWAQKRHLPRIAGHRSGTQSARTTIETCARLKIEALTLYAFSVENWRRPKTEIDFLMQLLREYLKKELPLLQRNEIRMRFLGRIEELPAAVQNDAREAMEKTAGNKGMVLCVALNYGGRAEIVDAMNAILRERNGHGASSRITEEQIAQHLYTEGLPDPDLLIRTSGELRVSNFLLWQIAYAEIFVTDTLWPDFNRARLLEALVEFQKRERRYGGIREGQPANEKPARVAGN
;
A
#
# COMPACT_ATOMS: atom_id res chain seq x y z
N MET A 1 -1.84 0.36 -2.19
CA MET A 1 -1.60 0.49 -3.65
C MET A 1 -0.13 0.32 -3.97
N ILE A 2 0.19 -0.40 -5.06
CA ILE A 2 1.55 -0.55 -5.60
C ILE A 2 1.70 0.39 -6.78
N MET A 3 2.51 1.44 -6.58
CA MET A 3 2.71 2.56 -7.51
C MET A 3 3.82 2.24 -8.54
N ASP A 4 3.53 1.31 -9.46
CA ASP A 4 4.52 0.84 -10.44
C ASP A 4 4.42 1.59 -11.78
N GLY A 5 5.53 1.62 -12.53
CA GLY A 5 5.58 2.16 -13.89
C GLY A 5 6.27 3.51 -14.06
N ASN A 6 6.74 4.17 -12.99
CA ASN A 6 7.41 5.48 -13.07
C ASN A 6 8.57 5.49 -14.08
N GLY A 7 9.45 4.48 -13.99
CA GLY A 7 10.60 4.37 -14.90
C GLY A 7 10.19 4.10 -16.36
N ARG A 8 9.22 3.22 -16.58
CA ARG A 8 8.67 2.90 -17.92
C ARG A 8 7.98 4.12 -18.54
N TRP A 9 7.28 4.90 -17.74
CA TRP A 9 6.64 6.14 -18.16
C TRP A 9 7.67 7.15 -18.69
N ALA A 10 8.77 7.35 -17.96
CA ALA A 10 9.86 8.22 -18.37
C ALA A 10 10.54 7.72 -19.64
N GLN A 11 10.85 6.42 -19.71
CA GLN A 11 11.47 5.78 -20.86
C GLN A 11 10.63 5.94 -22.15
N LYS A 12 9.31 5.75 -22.09
CA LYS A 12 8.39 5.99 -23.21
C LYS A 12 8.41 7.43 -23.73
N ARG A 13 8.89 8.37 -22.92
CA ARG A 13 8.97 9.81 -23.24
C ARG A 13 10.40 10.30 -23.44
N HIS A 14 11.36 9.37 -23.55
CA HIS A 14 12.79 9.68 -23.65
C HIS A 14 13.31 10.57 -22.53
N LEU A 15 12.73 10.45 -21.32
CA LEU A 15 13.10 11.19 -20.13
C LEU A 15 13.90 10.31 -19.15
N PRO A 16 14.76 10.90 -18.33
CA PRO A 16 15.43 10.17 -17.26
C PRO A 16 14.42 9.60 -16.26
N ARG A 17 14.71 8.42 -15.67
CA ARG A 17 13.80 7.71 -14.74
C ARG A 17 13.26 8.58 -13.61
N ILE A 18 14.09 9.50 -13.11
CA ILE A 18 13.71 10.46 -12.05
C ILE A 18 12.54 11.37 -12.44
N ALA A 19 12.37 11.70 -13.73
CA ALA A 19 11.24 12.50 -14.19
C ALA A 19 9.90 11.75 -13.99
N GLY A 20 9.90 10.41 -14.17
CA GLY A 20 8.73 9.58 -13.91
C GLY A 20 8.35 9.58 -12.42
N HIS A 21 9.33 9.46 -11.52
CA HIS A 21 9.07 9.52 -10.07
C HIS A 21 8.51 10.89 -9.66
N ARG A 22 9.06 11.98 -10.20
CA ARG A 22 8.54 13.33 -9.94
C ARG A 22 7.12 13.51 -10.47
N SER A 23 6.82 13.03 -11.67
CA SER A 23 5.45 13.05 -12.22
C SER A 23 4.48 12.20 -11.39
N GLY A 24 4.93 11.05 -10.89
CA GLY A 24 4.13 10.15 -10.05
C GLY A 24 3.68 10.76 -8.71
N THR A 25 4.32 11.84 -8.22
CA THR A 25 3.86 12.54 -7.01
C THR A 25 2.50 13.20 -7.22
N GLN A 26 2.19 13.67 -8.43
CA GLN A 26 0.88 14.24 -8.74
C GLN A 26 -0.22 13.18 -8.71
N SER A 27 0.06 11.97 -9.21
CA SER A 27 -0.88 10.84 -9.14
C SER A 27 -1.12 10.42 -7.69
N ALA A 28 -0.08 10.42 -6.84
CA ALA A 28 -0.22 10.17 -5.41
C ALA A 28 -1.13 11.20 -4.75
N ARG A 29 -0.91 12.49 -5.00
CA ARG A 29 -1.76 13.58 -4.51
C ARG A 29 -3.21 13.40 -4.92
N THR A 30 -3.47 13.19 -6.22
CA THR A 30 -4.82 12.99 -6.76
C THR A 30 -5.51 11.77 -6.12
N THR A 31 -4.77 10.68 -5.91
CA THR A 31 -5.27 9.46 -5.26
C THR A 31 -5.64 9.75 -3.80
N ILE A 32 -4.76 10.39 -3.03
CA ILE A 32 -4.99 10.75 -1.63
C ILE A 32 -6.22 11.64 -1.48
N GLU A 33 -6.30 12.72 -2.26
CA GLU A 33 -7.46 13.63 -2.24
C GLU A 33 -8.77 12.92 -2.59
N THR A 34 -8.73 12.03 -3.58
CA THR A 34 -9.93 11.29 -4.02
C THR A 34 -10.38 10.31 -2.94
N CYS A 35 -9.46 9.53 -2.36
CA CYS A 35 -9.75 8.60 -1.28
C CYS A 35 -10.33 9.33 -0.05
N ALA A 36 -9.73 10.46 0.34
CA ALA A 36 -10.22 11.27 1.46
C ALA A 36 -11.67 11.77 1.21
N ARG A 37 -11.96 12.29 0.00
CA ARG A 37 -13.32 12.74 -0.37
C ARG A 37 -14.34 11.61 -0.38
N LEU A 38 -13.92 10.39 -0.74
CA LEU A 38 -14.76 9.19 -0.71
C LEU A 38 -14.88 8.59 0.69
N LYS A 39 -14.25 9.19 1.70
CA LYS A 39 -14.23 8.72 3.09
C LYS A 39 -13.69 7.28 3.22
N ILE A 40 -12.70 6.93 2.41
CA ILE A 40 -11.94 5.69 2.58
C ILE A 40 -11.27 5.73 3.95
N GLU A 41 -11.39 4.67 4.74
CA GLU A 41 -10.86 4.62 6.10
C GLU A 41 -9.33 4.64 6.14
N ALA A 42 -8.69 3.82 5.30
CA ALA A 42 -7.24 3.73 5.23
C ALA A 42 -6.75 3.59 3.77
N LEU A 43 -5.66 4.28 3.45
CA LEU A 43 -4.96 4.16 2.17
C LEU A 43 -3.48 3.87 2.42
N THR A 44 -2.97 2.75 1.92
CA THR A 44 -1.55 2.43 1.98
C THR A 44 -0.89 2.59 0.62
N LEU A 45 0.15 3.42 0.53
CA LEU A 45 0.96 3.65 -0.66
C LEU A 45 2.34 2.98 -0.51
N TYR A 46 2.71 2.11 -1.45
CA TYR A 46 4.02 1.45 -1.47
C TYR A 46 5.06 2.36 -2.12
N ALA A 47 5.74 3.17 -1.31
CA ALA A 47 6.65 4.20 -1.81
C ALA A 47 8.10 3.71 -1.99
N PHE A 48 8.62 2.87 -1.06
CA PHE A 48 9.99 2.35 -1.13
C PHE A 48 10.10 0.98 -0.45
N SER A 49 10.45 -0.05 -1.21
CA SER A 49 10.62 -1.40 -0.68
C SER A 49 12.06 -1.68 -0.23
N VAL A 50 12.26 -2.69 0.63
CA VAL A 50 13.59 -3.15 1.04
C VAL A 50 14.43 -3.59 -0.17
N GLU A 51 13.81 -4.11 -1.24
CA GLU A 51 14.51 -4.50 -2.46
C GLU A 51 15.03 -3.30 -3.26
N ASN A 52 14.46 -2.10 -3.06
CA ASN A 52 14.86 -0.88 -3.77
C ASN A 52 16.25 -0.37 -3.37
N TRP A 53 16.80 -0.83 -2.24
CA TRP A 53 18.20 -0.54 -1.88
C TRP A 53 19.22 -1.10 -2.88
N ARG A 54 18.83 -2.04 -3.75
CA ARG A 54 19.67 -2.56 -4.84
C ARG A 54 19.76 -1.61 -6.05
N ARG A 55 19.02 -0.52 -6.05
CA ARG A 55 19.06 0.48 -7.13
C ARG A 55 20.34 1.29 -7.07
N PRO A 56 20.74 1.96 -8.18
CA PRO A 56 21.87 2.88 -8.16
C PRO A 56 21.71 3.92 -7.05
N LYS A 57 22.81 4.23 -6.36
CA LYS A 57 22.81 5.17 -5.23
C LYS A 57 22.21 6.54 -5.60
N THR A 58 22.52 7.03 -6.80
CA THR A 58 21.96 8.30 -7.30
C THR A 58 20.43 8.30 -7.42
N GLU A 59 19.82 7.16 -7.80
CA GLU A 59 18.36 7.02 -7.82
C GLU A 59 17.80 6.98 -6.39
N ILE A 60 18.45 6.27 -5.48
CA ILE A 60 18.04 6.19 -4.07
C ILE A 60 18.09 7.57 -3.42
N ASP A 61 19.21 8.28 -3.55
CA ASP A 61 19.41 9.62 -2.97
C ASP A 61 18.33 10.59 -3.50
N PHE A 62 18.05 10.53 -4.80
CA PHE A 62 16.97 11.31 -5.40
C PHE A 62 15.58 10.95 -4.81
N LEU A 63 15.28 9.65 -4.65
CA LEU A 63 13.99 9.22 -4.09
C LEU A 63 13.82 9.68 -2.64
N MET A 64 14.87 9.62 -1.82
CA MET A 64 14.86 10.12 -0.45
C MET A 64 14.65 11.64 -0.41
N GLN A 65 15.29 12.39 -1.29
CA GLN A 65 15.07 13.83 -1.42
C GLN A 65 13.63 14.14 -1.88
N LEU A 66 13.14 13.46 -2.91
CA LEU A 66 11.78 13.64 -3.43
C LEU A 66 10.72 13.37 -2.35
N LEU A 67 10.91 12.32 -1.55
CA LEU A 67 10.05 12.01 -0.42
C LEU A 67 10.00 13.17 0.59
N ARG A 68 11.15 13.70 0.97
CA ARG A 68 11.25 14.83 1.90
C ARG A 68 10.53 16.09 1.37
N GLU A 69 10.76 16.42 0.09
CA GLU A 69 10.06 17.51 -0.58
C GLU A 69 8.53 17.31 -0.56
N TYR A 70 8.10 16.07 -0.84
CA TYR A 70 6.69 15.70 -0.87
C TYR A 70 6.04 15.81 0.51
N LEU A 71 6.66 15.29 1.56
CA LEU A 71 6.13 15.36 2.93
C LEU A 71 5.87 16.81 3.35
N LYS A 72 6.85 17.71 3.13
CA LYS A 72 6.70 19.12 3.47
C LYS A 72 5.63 19.82 2.65
N LYS A 73 5.57 19.53 1.34
CA LYS A 73 4.62 20.15 0.42
C LYS A 73 3.17 19.75 0.68
N GLU A 74 2.95 18.48 1.04
CA GLU A 74 1.61 17.92 1.16
C GLU A 74 1.01 18.06 2.56
N LEU A 75 1.78 18.43 3.58
CA LEU A 75 1.30 18.59 4.95
C LEU A 75 0.06 19.51 5.08
N PRO A 76 -0.01 20.69 4.41
CA PRO A 76 -1.21 21.51 4.46
C PRO A 76 -2.45 20.83 3.85
N LEU A 77 -2.27 19.99 2.84
CA LEU A 77 -3.34 19.20 2.23
C LEU A 77 -3.83 18.12 3.22
N LEU A 78 -2.92 17.43 3.87
CA LEU A 78 -3.25 16.40 4.87
C LEU A 78 -4.06 17.00 6.02
N GLN A 79 -3.66 18.16 6.53
CA GLN A 79 -4.39 18.86 7.59
C GLN A 79 -5.78 19.32 7.16
N ARG A 80 -5.91 19.96 5.99
CA ARG A 80 -7.22 20.42 5.48
C ARG A 80 -8.23 19.29 5.23
N ASN A 81 -7.74 18.08 4.92
CA ASN A 81 -8.60 16.92 4.67
C ASN A 81 -8.67 15.98 5.88
N GLU A 82 -8.22 16.41 7.06
CA GLU A 82 -8.23 15.62 8.29
C GLU A 82 -7.53 14.27 8.16
N ILE A 83 -6.48 14.17 7.30
CA ILE A 83 -5.77 12.93 7.02
C ILE A 83 -4.68 12.71 8.07
N ARG A 84 -4.71 11.59 8.77
CA ARG A 84 -3.67 11.16 9.71
C ARG A 84 -2.61 10.34 8.97
N MET A 85 -1.34 10.73 9.09
CA MET A 85 -0.22 10.03 8.45
C MET A 85 0.40 8.97 9.36
N ARG A 86 0.73 7.81 8.78
CA ARG A 86 1.53 6.74 9.39
C ARG A 86 2.59 6.26 8.40
N PHE A 87 3.71 5.77 8.93
CA PHE A 87 4.72 5.10 8.12
C PHE A 87 4.79 3.63 8.51
N LEU A 88 4.96 2.75 7.51
CA LEU A 88 5.09 1.31 7.69
C LEU A 88 6.46 0.88 7.19
N GLY A 89 7.20 0.10 7.95
CA GLY A 89 8.51 -0.42 7.60
C GLY A 89 9.60 0.02 8.59
N ARG A 90 10.84 -0.31 8.28
CA ARG A 90 12.01 -0.03 9.13
C ARG A 90 12.50 1.41 8.93
N ILE A 91 11.73 2.35 9.48
CA ILE A 91 11.95 3.80 9.31
C ILE A 91 13.26 4.24 9.96
N GLU A 92 13.66 3.60 11.06
CA GLU A 92 14.91 3.85 11.80
C GLU A 92 16.18 3.53 11.00
N GLU A 93 16.08 2.73 9.94
CA GLU A 93 17.21 2.44 9.04
C GLU A 93 17.35 3.46 7.90
N LEU A 94 16.40 4.40 7.76
CA LEU A 94 16.46 5.46 6.75
C LEU A 94 17.43 6.57 7.15
N PRO A 95 17.88 7.43 6.21
CA PRO A 95 18.69 8.61 6.54
C PRO A 95 17.99 9.49 7.59
N ALA A 96 18.74 9.98 8.58
CA ALA A 96 18.21 10.74 9.72
C ALA A 96 17.28 11.91 9.30
N ALA A 97 17.60 12.59 8.19
CA ALA A 97 16.76 13.67 7.68
C ALA A 97 15.38 13.19 7.23
N VAL A 98 15.26 11.96 6.68
CA VAL A 98 13.98 11.35 6.30
C VAL A 98 13.20 10.93 7.54
N GLN A 99 13.89 10.33 8.54
CA GLN A 99 13.28 9.96 9.81
C GLN A 99 12.65 11.18 10.51
N ASN A 100 13.38 12.31 10.54
CA ASN A 100 12.89 13.54 11.16
C ASN A 100 11.67 14.12 10.42
N ASP A 101 11.73 14.20 9.07
CA ASP A 101 10.60 14.68 8.27
C ASP A 101 9.37 13.76 8.42
N ALA A 102 9.58 12.44 8.53
CA ALA A 102 8.50 11.47 8.77
C ALA A 102 7.87 11.64 10.15
N ARG A 103 8.69 11.79 11.19
CA ARG A 103 8.21 12.03 12.57
C ARG A 103 7.42 13.32 12.66
N GLU A 104 7.95 14.41 12.10
CA GLU A 104 7.26 15.70 12.05
C GLU A 104 5.89 15.61 11.36
N ALA A 105 5.80 14.90 10.23
CA ALA A 105 4.55 14.70 9.51
C ALA A 105 3.52 13.91 10.33
N MET A 106 3.94 12.85 11.02
CA MET A 106 3.07 12.08 11.92
C MET A 106 2.57 12.94 13.11
N GLU A 107 3.47 13.65 13.77
CA GLU A 107 3.13 14.53 14.91
C GLU A 107 2.13 15.61 14.51
N LYS A 108 2.36 16.31 13.40
CA LYS A 108 1.49 17.38 12.91
C LYS A 108 0.11 16.88 12.45
N THR A 109 -0.02 15.60 12.11
CA THR A 109 -1.29 15.01 11.66
C THR A 109 -1.94 14.07 12.69
N ALA A 110 -1.35 13.91 13.87
CA ALA A 110 -1.80 12.96 14.90
C ALA A 110 -3.24 13.22 15.36
N GLY A 111 -3.64 14.49 15.44
CA GLY A 111 -4.99 14.90 15.85
C GLY A 111 -6.07 14.77 14.78
N ASN A 112 -5.72 14.48 13.54
CA ASN A 112 -6.65 14.34 12.42
C ASN A 112 -7.50 13.07 12.58
N LYS A 113 -8.80 13.18 12.27
CA LYS A 113 -9.80 12.12 12.52
C LYS A 113 -10.37 11.49 11.24
N GLY A 114 -9.90 11.93 10.07
CA GLY A 114 -10.33 11.39 8.78
C GLY A 114 -9.52 10.15 8.37
N MET A 115 -9.27 10.02 7.07
CA MET A 115 -8.55 8.88 6.48
C MET A 115 -7.15 8.70 7.11
N VAL A 116 -6.75 7.45 7.34
CA VAL A 116 -5.34 7.14 7.67
C VAL A 116 -4.57 6.91 6.38
N LEU A 117 -3.57 7.76 6.11
CA LEU A 117 -2.63 7.58 5.02
C LEU A 117 -1.39 6.86 5.53
N CYS A 118 -1.21 5.63 5.11
CA CYS A 118 -0.02 4.84 5.37
C CYS A 118 0.96 4.94 4.20
N VAL A 119 2.21 5.26 4.48
CA VAL A 119 3.29 5.27 3.49
C VAL A 119 4.29 4.18 3.84
N ALA A 120 4.34 3.13 3.03
CA ALA A 120 5.27 2.02 3.22
C ALA A 120 6.66 2.40 2.67
N LEU A 121 7.62 2.56 3.60
CA LEU A 121 9.00 2.98 3.35
C LEU A 121 9.97 1.98 3.95
N ASN A 122 11.00 1.61 3.22
CA ASN A 122 11.92 0.55 3.64
C ASN A 122 11.14 -0.67 4.13
N TYR A 123 10.06 -0.96 3.39
CA TYR A 123 9.06 -1.94 3.75
C TYR A 123 9.23 -3.24 2.95
N GLY A 124 8.94 -4.36 3.59
CA GLY A 124 8.76 -5.66 2.95
C GLY A 124 7.97 -6.58 3.88
N GLY A 125 6.91 -7.22 3.37
CA GLY A 125 6.00 -8.03 4.18
C GLY A 125 6.69 -9.20 4.89
N ARG A 126 7.72 -9.80 4.26
CA ARG A 126 8.52 -10.84 4.95
C ARG A 126 9.31 -10.26 6.13
N ALA A 127 9.90 -9.05 5.95
CA ALA A 127 10.62 -8.38 7.03
C ALA A 127 9.66 -7.99 8.17
N GLU A 128 8.49 -7.45 7.85
CA GLU A 128 7.45 -7.10 8.82
C GLU A 128 7.04 -8.31 9.69
N ILE A 129 6.77 -9.47 9.06
CA ILE A 129 6.41 -10.68 9.80
C ILE A 129 7.54 -11.12 10.74
N VAL A 130 8.79 -11.06 10.27
CA VAL A 130 9.96 -11.39 11.12
C VAL A 130 10.10 -10.40 12.27
N ASP A 131 9.88 -9.10 12.03
CA ASP A 131 9.97 -8.06 13.05
C ASP A 131 8.85 -8.22 14.09
N ALA A 132 7.62 -8.56 13.68
CA ALA A 132 6.51 -8.89 14.57
C ALA A 132 6.83 -10.10 15.45
N MET A 133 7.34 -11.18 14.86
CA MET A 133 7.75 -12.37 15.62
C MET A 133 8.85 -12.07 16.65
N ASN A 134 9.85 -11.28 16.27
CA ASN A 134 10.92 -10.85 17.18
C ASN A 134 10.38 -9.94 18.30
N ALA A 135 9.39 -9.10 18.05
CA ALA A 135 8.73 -8.29 19.09
C ALA A 135 8.00 -9.18 20.10
N ILE A 136 7.20 -10.14 19.63
CA ILE A 136 6.51 -11.12 20.50
C ILE A 136 7.50 -11.92 21.36
N LEU A 137 8.62 -12.37 20.77
CA LEU A 137 9.63 -13.11 21.51
C LEU A 137 10.30 -12.25 22.59
N ARG A 138 10.58 -10.97 22.34
CA ARG A 138 11.13 -10.04 23.34
C ARG A 138 10.19 -9.83 24.52
N GLU A 139 8.91 -9.67 24.28
CA GLU A 139 7.89 -9.52 25.32
C GLU A 139 7.77 -10.78 26.18
N ARG A 140 7.89 -11.96 25.58
CA ARG A 140 7.78 -13.24 26.28
C ARG A 140 8.99 -13.59 27.15
N ASN A 141 10.19 -13.17 26.76
CA ASN A 141 11.43 -13.45 27.51
C ASN A 141 11.43 -12.91 28.97
N GLY A 142 10.45 -12.08 29.33
CA GLY A 142 10.23 -11.61 30.71
C GLY A 142 9.23 -12.46 31.53
N HIS A 143 8.47 -13.38 30.92
CA HIS A 143 7.30 -14.00 31.55
C HIS A 143 7.15 -15.50 31.29
N GLY A 144 8.20 -16.28 31.18
CA GLY A 144 8.19 -17.77 31.29
C GLY A 144 7.07 -18.51 30.55
N ALA A 145 6.60 -18.06 29.38
CA ALA A 145 5.40 -18.58 28.77
C ALA A 145 5.68 -19.53 27.61
N SER A 146 5.37 -20.79 27.80
CA SER A 146 5.27 -21.85 26.80
C SER A 146 3.98 -21.76 25.95
N SER A 147 3.38 -20.59 25.73
CA SER A 147 2.15 -20.49 24.96
C SER A 147 2.42 -20.35 23.46
N ARG A 148 1.60 -21.05 22.65
CA ARG A 148 1.62 -20.94 21.18
C ARG A 148 1.35 -19.51 20.73
N ILE A 149 2.07 -19.05 19.71
CA ILE A 149 1.78 -17.75 19.06
C ILE A 149 0.51 -17.89 18.23
N THR A 150 -0.41 -16.93 18.34
CA THR A 150 -1.67 -16.88 17.58
C THR A 150 -1.62 -15.84 16.46
N GLU A 151 -2.56 -15.92 15.51
CA GLU A 151 -2.68 -14.96 14.43
C GLU A 151 -2.96 -13.55 14.95
N GLU A 152 -3.77 -13.44 16.01
CA GLU A 152 -4.10 -12.16 16.66
C GLU A 152 -2.85 -11.52 17.28
N GLN A 153 -1.99 -12.32 17.90
CA GLN A 153 -0.73 -11.82 18.45
C GLN A 153 0.20 -11.30 17.34
N ILE A 154 0.27 -11.99 16.20
CA ILE A 154 1.04 -11.52 15.07
C ILE A 154 0.44 -10.21 14.56
N ALA A 155 -0.87 -10.15 14.32
CA ALA A 155 -1.57 -8.97 13.82
C ALA A 155 -1.35 -7.73 14.70
N GLN A 156 -1.32 -7.90 16.03
CA GLN A 156 -1.03 -6.84 17.01
C GLN A 156 0.41 -6.31 16.99
N HIS A 157 1.33 -7.03 16.33
CA HIS A 157 2.74 -6.63 16.23
C HIS A 157 3.16 -6.26 14.80
N LEU A 158 2.24 -6.32 13.84
CA LEU A 158 2.48 -5.80 12.50
C LEU A 158 2.53 -4.26 12.49
N TYR A 159 3.21 -3.68 11.53
CA TYR A 159 3.26 -2.22 11.37
C TYR A 159 1.87 -1.60 11.13
N THR A 160 0.89 -2.41 10.74
CA THR A 160 -0.51 -2.02 10.50
C THR A 160 -1.42 -2.17 11.73
N GLU A 161 -0.88 -2.43 12.92
CA GLU A 161 -1.67 -2.55 14.15
C GLU A 161 -2.73 -1.44 14.26
N GLY A 162 -3.97 -1.83 14.60
CA GLY A 162 -5.11 -0.92 14.75
C GLY A 162 -5.67 -0.38 13.44
N LEU A 163 -5.26 -0.90 12.28
CA LEU A 163 -5.86 -0.62 10.98
C LEU A 163 -6.62 -1.86 10.47
N PRO A 164 -7.70 -1.67 9.72
CA PRO A 164 -8.35 -2.78 9.03
C PRO A 164 -7.43 -3.36 7.95
N ASP A 165 -7.60 -4.65 7.67
CA ASP A 165 -6.96 -5.28 6.52
C ASP A 165 -7.48 -4.67 5.22
N PRO A 166 -6.64 -4.54 4.17
CA PRO A 166 -7.05 -3.95 2.91
C PRO A 166 -8.11 -4.79 2.20
N ASP A 167 -9.21 -4.17 1.80
CA ASP A 167 -10.22 -4.80 0.96
C ASP A 167 -9.79 -4.90 -0.51
N LEU A 168 -8.98 -3.93 -0.98
CA LEU A 168 -8.57 -3.81 -2.38
C LEU A 168 -7.09 -3.49 -2.51
N LEU A 169 -6.36 -4.33 -3.23
CA LEU A 169 -5.01 -4.07 -3.71
C LEU A 169 -5.05 -3.58 -5.15
N ILE A 170 -4.64 -2.34 -5.40
CA ILE A 170 -4.48 -1.81 -6.76
C ILE A 170 -3.00 -1.82 -7.13
N ARG A 171 -2.69 -2.36 -8.32
CA ARG A 171 -1.35 -2.29 -8.90
C ARG A 171 -1.41 -1.72 -10.32
N THR A 172 -0.59 -0.69 -10.56
CA THR A 172 -0.42 -0.08 -11.88
C THR A 172 0.64 -0.80 -12.71
N SER A 173 0.61 -0.60 -14.04
CA SER A 173 1.64 -1.01 -15.00
C SER A 173 1.60 -2.48 -15.41
N GLY A 174 0.43 -3.18 -15.28
CA GLY A 174 0.18 -4.48 -15.88
C GLY A 174 0.82 -5.69 -15.19
N GLU A 175 1.54 -5.50 -14.09
CA GLU A 175 2.29 -6.57 -13.42
C GLU A 175 1.42 -7.33 -12.41
N LEU A 176 1.17 -8.61 -12.65
CA LEU A 176 0.36 -9.48 -11.79
C LEU A 176 1.21 -10.15 -10.69
N ARG A 177 1.64 -9.39 -9.71
CA ARG A 177 2.37 -9.86 -8.51
C ARG A 177 2.24 -8.86 -7.38
N VAL A 178 2.39 -9.29 -6.12
CA VAL A 178 2.27 -8.44 -4.92
C VAL A 178 3.60 -7.84 -4.45
N SER A 179 4.71 -8.29 -4.98
CA SER A 179 6.06 -7.75 -4.73
C SER A 179 6.38 -7.53 -3.25
N ASN A 180 6.13 -8.53 -2.41
CA ASN A 180 6.41 -8.48 -0.97
C ASN A 180 5.65 -7.36 -0.21
N PHE A 181 4.49 -6.91 -0.74
CA PHE A 181 3.69 -5.85 -0.16
C PHE A 181 2.53 -6.40 0.67
N LEU A 182 2.46 -6.03 1.96
CA LEU A 182 1.39 -6.34 2.91
C LEU A 182 0.97 -7.83 2.90
N LEU A 183 1.95 -8.76 2.89
CA LEU A 183 1.69 -10.20 2.65
C LEU A 183 0.70 -10.82 3.62
N TRP A 184 0.71 -10.42 4.88
CA TRP A 184 -0.23 -10.86 5.89
C TRP A 184 -1.61 -10.27 5.64
N GLN A 185 -1.66 -8.97 5.49
CA GLN A 185 -2.89 -8.19 5.49
C GLN A 185 -3.73 -8.37 4.22
N ILE A 186 -3.11 -8.68 3.06
CA ILE A 186 -3.82 -8.85 1.78
C ILE A 186 -4.36 -10.27 1.55
N ALA A 187 -4.34 -11.13 2.57
CA ALA A 187 -4.75 -12.54 2.44
C ALA A 187 -6.13 -12.71 1.79
N TYR A 188 -7.05 -11.78 2.03
CA TYR A 188 -8.41 -11.76 1.48
C TYR A 188 -8.73 -10.52 0.64
N ALA A 189 -7.71 -9.74 0.28
CA ALA A 189 -7.91 -8.54 -0.54
C ALA A 189 -8.24 -8.91 -1.98
N GLU A 190 -9.19 -8.19 -2.58
CA GLU A 190 -9.40 -8.22 -4.01
C GLU A 190 -8.25 -7.54 -4.73
N ILE A 191 -7.83 -8.06 -5.88
CA ILE A 191 -6.71 -7.51 -6.64
C ILE A 191 -7.22 -6.89 -7.94
N PHE A 192 -6.87 -5.62 -8.16
CA PHE A 192 -7.11 -4.90 -9.40
C PHE A 192 -5.77 -4.50 -10.03
N VAL A 193 -5.51 -4.99 -11.24
CA VAL A 193 -4.30 -4.66 -12.02
C VAL A 193 -4.70 -3.85 -13.24
N THR A 194 -3.99 -2.77 -13.51
CA THR A 194 -4.19 -1.93 -14.70
C THR A 194 -2.88 -1.70 -15.44
N ASP A 195 -2.95 -1.68 -16.77
CA ASP A 195 -1.82 -1.37 -17.65
C ASP A 195 -1.38 0.10 -17.56
N THR A 196 -2.23 0.96 -16.98
CA THR A 196 -1.91 2.38 -16.78
C THR A 196 -0.64 2.51 -15.93
N LEU A 197 0.34 3.25 -16.42
CA LEU A 197 1.56 3.56 -15.66
C LEU A 197 1.24 4.56 -14.55
N TRP A 198 1.92 4.45 -13.40
CA TRP A 198 1.59 5.28 -12.23
C TRP A 198 1.48 6.79 -12.50
N PRO A 199 2.38 7.46 -13.25
CA PRO A 199 2.22 8.89 -13.53
C PRO A 199 0.96 9.26 -14.33
N ASP A 200 0.38 8.32 -15.07
CA ASP A 200 -0.85 8.51 -15.83
C ASP A 200 -2.10 8.01 -15.06
N PHE A 201 -1.90 7.45 -13.85
CA PHE A 201 -2.99 7.00 -12.98
C PHE A 201 -3.67 8.20 -12.32
N ASN A 202 -4.88 8.47 -12.76
CA ASN A 202 -5.66 9.63 -12.36
C ASN A 202 -6.94 9.23 -11.61
N ARG A 203 -7.76 10.24 -11.25
CA ARG A 203 -9.04 10.03 -10.57
C ARG A 203 -9.97 9.05 -11.30
N ALA A 204 -10.08 9.15 -12.63
CA ALA A 204 -10.98 8.28 -13.39
C ALA A 204 -10.56 6.80 -13.26
N ARG A 205 -9.25 6.50 -13.33
CA ARG A 205 -8.71 5.15 -13.15
C ARG A 205 -8.90 4.62 -11.74
N LEU A 206 -8.80 5.47 -10.73
CA LEU A 206 -9.10 5.08 -9.36
C LEU A 206 -10.59 4.74 -9.20
N LEU A 207 -11.48 5.56 -9.72
CA LEU A 207 -12.92 5.30 -9.68
C LEU A 207 -13.31 4.03 -10.44
N GLU A 208 -12.68 3.76 -11.59
CA GLU A 208 -12.83 2.50 -12.32
C GLU A 208 -12.49 1.28 -11.44
N ALA A 209 -11.34 1.32 -10.76
CA ALA A 209 -10.94 0.25 -9.85
C ALA A 209 -11.93 0.04 -8.70
N LEU A 210 -12.47 1.12 -8.14
CA LEU A 210 -13.47 1.06 -7.06
C LEU A 210 -14.82 0.53 -7.55
N VAL A 211 -15.25 0.92 -8.75
CA VAL A 211 -16.50 0.39 -9.36
C VAL A 211 -16.36 -1.10 -9.68
N GLU A 212 -15.21 -1.52 -10.22
CA GLU A 212 -14.96 -2.94 -10.45
C GLU A 212 -14.91 -3.75 -9.14
N PHE A 213 -14.33 -3.19 -8.08
CA PHE A 213 -14.36 -3.80 -6.76
C PHE A 213 -15.81 -3.97 -6.23
N GLN A 214 -16.66 -2.95 -6.37
CA GLN A 214 -18.06 -3.01 -5.91
C GLN A 214 -18.90 -4.07 -6.61
N LYS A 215 -18.53 -4.48 -7.83
CA LYS A 215 -19.22 -5.55 -8.57
C LYS A 215 -18.86 -6.95 -8.08
N ARG A 216 -17.78 -7.08 -7.30
CA ARG A 216 -17.30 -8.38 -6.83
C ARG A 216 -18.01 -8.83 -5.57
N GLU A 217 -18.35 -10.10 -5.50
CA GLU A 217 -18.91 -10.74 -4.31
C GLU A 217 -17.79 -11.39 -3.49
N ARG A 218 -17.59 -10.92 -2.26
CA ARG A 218 -16.61 -11.50 -1.32
C ARG A 218 -17.27 -12.65 -0.55
N ARG A 219 -16.76 -13.86 -0.71
CA ARG A 219 -17.38 -15.07 -0.12
C ARG A 219 -16.68 -15.59 1.14
N TYR A 220 -15.46 -15.18 1.44
CA TYR A 220 -14.69 -15.61 2.62
C TYR A 220 -14.79 -17.11 2.91
N GLY A 221 -14.81 -17.97 1.87
CA GLY A 221 -14.99 -19.41 2.00
C GLY A 221 -16.43 -19.90 2.24
N GLY A 222 -17.41 -19.01 2.33
CA GLY A 222 -18.82 -19.38 2.50
C GLY A 222 -19.50 -19.83 1.20
N ILE A 223 -20.47 -20.76 1.31
CA ILE A 223 -21.33 -21.21 0.21
C ILE A 223 -22.69 -20.52 0.37
N ARG A 224 -23.26 -19.95 -0.71
CA ARG A 224 -24.68 -19.54 -0.68
C ARG A 224 -25.56 -20.79 -0.70
N GLU A 225 -26.38 -20.99 0.33
CA GLU A 225 -27.49 -21.91 0.24
C GLU A 225 -28.51 -21.32 -0.75
N GLY A 226 -28.76 -22.01 -1.86
CA GLY A 226 -29.95 -21.75 -2.71
C GLY A 226 -29.71 -21.23 -4.14
N GLN A 227 -28.52 -21.34 -4.75
CA GLN A 227 -28.46 -21.26 -6.21
C GLN A 227 -28.34 -22.66 -6.82
N PRO A 228 -29.30 -23.10 -7.69
CA PRO A 228 -29.13 -24.34 -8.46
C PRO A 228 -27.87 -24.21 -9.33
N ALA A 229 -27.10 -25.28 -9.37
CA ALA A 229 -25.94 -25.36 -10.26
C ALA A 229 -26.35 -25.00 -11.69
N ASN A 230 -25.75 -23.97 -12.27
CA ASN A 230 -25.97 -23.62 -13.67
C ASN A 230 -25.66 -24.87 -14.51
N GLU A 231 -26.70 -25.42 -15.12
CA GLU A 231 -26.57 -26.46 -16.15
C GLU A 231 -25.63 -25.95 -17.24
N LYS A 232 -24.56 -26.69 -17.46
CA LYS A 232 -23.68 -26.46 -18.60
C LYS A 232 -24.52 -26.52 -19.87
N PRO A 233 -24.41 -25.56 -20.80
CA PRO A 233 -25.12 -25.66 -22.07
C PRO A 233 -24.74 -26.97 -22.75
N ALA A 234 -25.77 -27.73 -23.15
CA ALA A 234 -25.63 -28.98 -23.88
C ALA A 234 -24.75 -28.77 -25.12
N ARG A 235 -23.73 -29.61 -25.28
CA ARG A 235 -22.95 -29.68 -26.52
C ARG A 235 -23.91 -30.01 -27.65
N VAL A 236 -24.15 -29.10 -28.56
CA VAL A 236 -24.81 -29.37 -29.84
C VAL A 236 -23.87 -30.28 -30.61
N ALA A 237 -24.27 -31.54 -30.76
CA ALA A 237 -23.64 -32.46 -31.69
C ALA A 237 -23.99 -31.98 -33.08
N GLY A 238 -22.97 -31.50 -33.81
CA GLY A 238 -23.10 -31.22 -35.26
C GLY A 238 -22.94 -32.50 -36.03
N ASN A 239 -23.94 -32.71 -36.89
CA ASN A 239 -23.82 -33.63 -38.05
C ASN A 239 -22.85 -33.06 -39.08
#